data_f58ead2de0bc5fee4cdbbf5449e3ffdc
#
_entry.id   f58ead2de0bc5fee4cdbbf5449e3ffdc
#
_cell.length_a   1.000
_cell.length_b   1.000
_cell.length_c   1.000
_cell.angle_alpha   90.00
_cell.angle_beta   90.00
_cell.angle_gamma   90.00
#
_symmetry.space_group_name_H-M   'P 1'
#
loop_
_entity.id
_entity.type
_entity.pdbx_description
1 polymer ?
#
loop_
_entity_poly.entity_id
_entity_poly.type
_entity_poly.pdbx_seq_one_letter_code
_entity_poly.pdbx_strand_id
1 'polypeptide(L)'
;MTKEKSLQAVLDRVVDGKKVFGASFAVKKDAVTWYGASGNLTIDHPYFIASTTKLFTTALILKLRHEGKLNLDDKVGKFIDPAILAGLHVYKGREYSQELTI
;
A
#
# COMPACT_ATOMS: atom_id res chain seq x y z
N MET A 1 5.93 24.43 -24.59
CA MET A 1 6.50 23.50 -23.58
C MET A 1 5.76 22.17 -23.72
N THR A 2 6.46 21.04 -23.83
CA THR A 2 5.78 19.74 -23.92
C THR A 2 5.11 19.38 -22.56
N LYS A 3 4.06 18.53 -22.60
CA LYS A 3 3.38 18.08 -21.37
C LYS A 3 4.35 17.41 -20.40
N GLU A 4 5.30 16.65 -20.90
CA GLU A 4 6.34 15.98 -20.09
C GLU A 4 7.23 16.97 -19.34
N LYS A 5 7.69 18.05 -20.03
CA LYS A 5 8.46 19.12 -19.37
C LYS A 5 7.64 19.83 -18.29
N SER A 6 6.33 19.98 -18.49
CA SER A 6 5.47 20.58 -17.49
C SER A 6 5.30 19.67 -16.27
N LEU A 7 5.15 18.35 -16.47
CA LEU A 7 5.06 17.37 -15.38
C LEU A 7 6.37 17.32 -14.60
N GLN A 8 7.52 17.28 -15.29
CA GLN A 8 8.83 17.31 -14.63
C GLN A 8 9.03 18.58 -13.80
N ALA A 9 8.67 19.75 -14.34
CA ALA A 9 8.78 21.01 -13.61
C ALA A 9 7.88 21.08 -12.36
N VAL A 10 6.73 20.39 -12.36
CA VAL A 10 5.90 20.26 -11.15
C VAL A 10 6.59 19.36 -10.14
N LEU A 11 7.14 18.23 -10.58
CA LEU A 11 7.85 17.29 -9.73
C LEU A 11 9.08 17.93 -9.07
N ASP A 12 9.87 18.69 -9.84
CA ASP A 12 11.07 19.39 -9.35
C ASP A 12 10.75 20.41 -8.26
N ARG A 13 9.55 21.02 -8.31
CA ARG A 13 9.11 21.95 -7.26
C ARG A 13 8.71 21.28 -5.94
N VAL A 14 8.37 20.00 -5.96
CA VAL A 14 8.03 19.24 -4.75
C VAL A 14 9.27 18.94 -3.94
N VAL A 15 10.42 18.80 -4.59
CA VAL A 15 11.71 18.52 -3.95
C VAL A 15 12.33 19.81 -3.47
N ASP A 16 12.31 20.05 -2.17
CA ASP A 16 12.82 21.29 -1.55
C ASP A 16 14.20 21.12 -0.87
N GLY A 17 14.72 19.90 -0.82
CA GLY A 17 16.00 19.56 -0.20
C GLY A 17 16.05 19.73 1.34
N LYS A 18 14.91 20.02 1.96
CA LYS A 18 14.77 20.23 3.41
C LYS A 18 13.84 19.20 4.07
N LYS A 19 12.67 19.01 3.50
CA LYS A 19 11.66 18.04 3.96
C LYS A 19 11.44 16.92 2.94
N VAL A 20 11.51 17.26 1.66
CA VAL A 20 11.39 16.33 0.54
C VAL A 20 12.71 16.29 -0.22
N PHE A 21 13.47 15.22 -0.04
CA PHE A 21 14.79 15.03 -0.65
C PHE A 21 14.72 14.36 -2.02
N GLY A 22 13.64 13.69 -2.33
CA GLY A 22 13.40 13.05 -3.60
C GLY A 22 11.93 12.69 -3.79
N ALA A 23 11.49 12.65 -5.03
CA ALA A 23 10.16 12.23 -5.41
C ALA A 23 10.21 11.48 -6.73
N SER A 24 9.38 10.44 -6.87
CA SER A 24 9.11 9.77 -8.14
C SER A 24 7.61 9.72 -8.39
N PHE A 25 7.22 9.80 -9.65
CA PHE A 25 5.83 9.90 -10.02
C PHE A 25 5.55 9.21 -11.36
N ALA A 26 4.40 8.57 -11.46
CA ALA A 26 3.92 8.00 -12.72
C ALA A 26 2.54 8.60 -13.04
N VAL A 27 2.34 8.99 -14.27
CA VAL A 27 1.05 9.46 -14.79
C VAL A 27 0.67 8.61 -15.99
N LYS A 28 -0.48 7.93 -15.90
CA LYS A 28 -1.04 7.17 -17.00
C LYS A 28 -2.29 7.88 -17.52
N LYS A 29 -2.31 8.15 -18.81
CA LYS A 29 -3.49 8.66 -19.52
C LYS A 29 -3.62 7.91 -20.84
N ASP A 30 -4.74 7.23 -21.02
CA ASP A 30 -5.01 6.38 -22.19
C ASP A 30 -3.88 5.34 -22.38
N ALA A 31 -3.26 5.27 -23.53
CA ALA A 31 -2.13 4.38 -23.84
C ALA A 31 -0.75 4.95 -23.44
N VAL A 32 -0.70 6.22 -22.98
CA VAL A 32 0.58 6.88 -22.65
C VAL A 32 0.83 6.84 -21.16
N THR A 33 2.03 6.39 -20.78
CA THR A 33 2.50 6.47 -19.40
C THR A 33 3.77 7.33 -19.38
N TRP A 34 3.80 8.31 -18.49
CA TRP A 34 4.96 9.11 -18.21
C TRP A 34 5.50 8.75 -16.82
N TYR A 35 6.81 8.65 -16.69
CA TYR A 35 7.53 8.45 -15.44
C TYR A 35 8.48 9.61 -15.23
N GLY A 36 8.57 10.12 -14.02
CA GLY A 36 9.51 11.16 -13.64
C GLY A 36 10.05 10.93 -12.24
N ALA A 37 11.27 11.43 -12.02
CA ALA A 37 11.87 11.47 -10.71
C ALA A 37 12.62 12.80 -10.54
N SER A 38 12.83 13.23 -9.29
CA SER A 38 13.54 14.44 -8.94
C SER A 38 14.26 14.26 -7.59
N GLY A 39 15.28 15.08 -7.36
CA GLY A 39 16.11 15.03 -6.17
C GLY A 39 17.02 13.80 -6.14
N ASN A 40 17.06 13.10 -5.01
CA ASN A 40 17.91 11.92 -4.82
C ASN A 40 17.27 10.60 -5.27
N LEU A 41 16.14 10.63 -5.96
CA LEU A 41 15.50 9.46 -6.53
C LEU A 41 15.66 9.38 -8.04
N THR A 42 15.60 8.16 -8.56
CA THR A 42 15.43 7.85 -9.98
C THR A 42 14.10 7.14 -10.19
N ILE A 43 13.67 6.96 -11.44
CA ILE A 43 12.42 6.25 -11.75
C ILE A 43 12.46 4.78 -11.32
N ASP A 44 13.63 4.18 -11.22
CA ASP A 44 13.85 2.77 -10.84
C ASP A 44 14.24 2.61 -9.37
N HIS A 45 14.27 3.70 -8.60
CA HIS A 45 14.71 3.65 -7.20
C HIS A 45 13.66 2.92 -6.34
N PRO A 46 14.02 1.82 -5.65
CA PRO A 46 13.10 1.14 -4.74
C PRO A 46 12.86 2.00 -3.49
N TYR A 47 11.62 2.02 -3.01
CA TYR A 47 11.23 2.72 -1.79
C TYR A 47 10.09 2.01 -1.08
N PHE A 48 9.95 2.28 0.21
CA PHE A 48 8.87 1.73 1.02
C PHE A 48 7.56 2.46 0.73
N ILE A 49 6.55 1.70 0.32
CA ILE A 49 5.21 2.24 0.03
C ILE A 49 4.32 2.36 1.29
N ALA A 50 4.85 1.98 2.45
CA ALA A 50 4.17 2.08 3.74
C ALA A 50 2.72 1.55 3.67
N SER A 51 1.75 2.33 4.15
CA SER A 51 0.33 1.92 4.19
C SER A 51 -0.33 1.71 2.83
N THR A 52 0.28 2.12 1.73
CA THR A 52 -0.20 1.78 0.38
C THR A 52 -0.22 0.25 0.18
N THR A 53 0.64 -0.50 0.89
CA THR A 53 0.63 -1.96 0.95
C THR A 53 -0.75 -2.54 1.31
N LYS A 54 -1.55 -1.83 2.11
CA LYS A 54 -2.90 -2.28 2.50
C LYS A 54 -3.84 -2.47 1.30
N LEU A 55 -3.67 -1.68 0.24
CA LEU A 55 -4.45 -1.85 -0.99
C LEU A 55 -4.19 -3.21 -1.64
N PHE A 56 -2.92 -3.65 -1.67
CA PHE A 56 -2.56 -4.96 -2.23
C PHE A 56 -3.10 -6.09 -1.36
N THR A 57 -2.98 -5.98 -0.03
CA THR A 57 -3.55 -6.96 0.91
C THR A 57 -5.06 -7.07 0.73
N THR A 58 -5.77 -5.94 0.70
CA THR A 58 -7.22 -5.91 0.50
C THR A 58 -7.62 -6.52 -0.85
N ALA A 59 -6.91 -6.16 -1.93
CA ALA A 59 -7.19 -6.71 -3.25
C ALA A 59 -6.98 -8.24 -3.28
N LEU A 60 -5.94 -8.75 -2.61
CA LEU A 60 -5.69 -10.19 -2.49
C LEU A 60 -6.81 -10.90 -1.72
N ILE A 61 -7.23 -10.36 -0.59
CA ILE A 61 -8.34 -10.92 0.20
C ILE A 61 -9.63 -10.97 -0.61
N LEU A 62 -9.98 -9.89 -1.31
CA LEU A 62 -11.16 -9.86 -2.17
C LEU A 62 -11.07 -10.85 -3.33
N LYS A 63 -9.88 -11.03 -3.90
CA LYS A 63 -9.63 -12.05 -4.93
C LYS A 63 -9.85 -13.46 -4.38
N LEU A 64 -9.30 -13.78 -3.21
CA LEU A 64 -9.46 -15.09 -2.56
C LEU A 64 -10.94 -15.35 -2.20
N ARG A 65 -11.67 -14.33 -1.76
CA ARG A 65 -13.11 -14.39 -1.55
C ARG A 65 -13.84 -14.71 -2.84
N HIS A 66 -13.52 -14.02 -3.94
CA HIS A 66 -14.13 -14.27 -5.26
C HIS A 66 -13.89 -15.70 -5.75
N GLU A 67 -12.71 -16.27 -5.46
CA GLU A 67 -12.34 -17.64 -5.77
C GLU A 67 -12.96 -18.68 -4.79
N GLY A 68 -13.77 -18.25 -3.83
CA GLY A 68 -14.41 -19.13 -2.84
C GLY A 68 -13.47 -19.74 -1.81
N LYS A 69 -12.24 -19.21 -1.68
CA LYS A 69 -11.21 -19.72 -0.75
C LYS A 69 -11.38 -19.23 0.68
N LEU A 70 -12.08 -18.12 0.88
CA LEU A 70 -12.43 -17.55 2.18
C LEU A 70 -13.71 -16.71 2.08
N ASN A 71 -14.30 -16.40 3.24
CA ASN A 71 -15.37 -15.42 3.40
C ASN A 71 -14.91 -14.34 4.38
N LEU A 72 -15.40 -13.11 4.21
CA LEU A 72 -15.04 -12.01 5.12
C LEU A 72 -15.51 -12.21 6.55
N ASP A 73 -16.57 -13.04 6.74
CA ASP A 73 -17.08 -13.41 8.05
C ASP A 73 -16.36 -14.62 8.69
N ASP A 74 -15.42 -15.24 7.95
CA ASP A 74 -14.59 -16.32 8.50
C ASP A 74 -13.75 -15.78 9.65
N LYS A 75 -13.64 -16.55 10.73
CA LYS A 75 -12.73 -16.23 11.83
C LYS A 75 -11.29 -16.34 11.36
N VAL A 76 -10.46 -15.38 11.75
CA VAL A 76 -9.02 -15.36 11.41
C VAL A 76 -8.32 -16.63 11.89
N GLY A 77 -8.74 -17.18 13.03
CA GLY A 77 -8.24 -18.44 13.56
C GLY A 77 -8.48 -19.69 12.71
N LYS A 78 -9.31 -19.59 11.65
CA LYS A 78 -9.43 -20.64 10.63
C LYS A 78 -8.18 -20.79 9.76
N PHE A 79 -7.40 -19.70 9.63
CA PHE A 79 -6.26 -19.58 8.71
C PHE A 79 -4.93 -19.37 9.40
N ILE A 80 -4.94 -18.88 10.64
CA ILE A 80 -3.74 -18.53 11.42
C ILE A 80 -3.72 -19.34 12.70
N ASP A 81 -2.53 -19.85 13.05
CA ASP A 81 -2.32 -20.63 14.26
C ASP A 81 -2.83 -19.87 15.49
N PRO A 82 -3.66 -20.50 16.35
CA PRO A 82 -4.15 -19.90 17.58
C PRO A 82 -3.05 -19.34 18.49
N ALA A 83 -1.85 -19.93 18.50
CA ALA A 83 -0.73 -19.44 19.28
C ALA A 83 -0.24 -18.06 18.82
N ILE A 84 -0.37 -17.74 17.51
CA ILE A 84 -0.04 -16.43 16.95
C ILE A 84 -1.12 -15.41 17.31
N LEU A 85 -2.38 -15.84 17.42
CA LEU A 85 -3.50 -14.97 17.74
C LEU A 85 -3.61 -14.65 19.22
N ALA A 86 -3.07 -15.50 20.10
CA ALA A 86 -3.19 -15.33 21.54
C ALA A 86 -2.66 -13.96 21.99
N GLY A 87 -3.52 -13.19 22.69
CA GLY A 87 -3.17 -11.85 23.19
C GLY A 87 -3.15 -10.74 22.13
N LEU A 88 -3.48 -11.03 20.87
CA LEU A 88 -3.44 -10.03 19.78
C LEU A 88 -4.48 -8.92 20.00
N HIS A 89 -5.64 -9.27 20.52
CA HIS A 89 -6.72 -8.31 20.80
C HIS A 89 -7.30 -8.51 22.19
N VAL A 90 -6.77 -7.73 23.14
CA VAL A 90 -7.26 -7.69 24.52
C VAL A 90 -7.86 -6.31 24.79
N TYR A 91 -9.11 -6.27 25.24
CA TYR A 91 -9.79 -5.04 25.62
C TYR A 91 -10.44 -5.18 27.00
N LYS A 92 -10.14 -4.25 27.91
CA LYS A 92 -10.62 -4.24 29.28
C LYS A 92 -10.43 -5.58 30.02
N GLY A 93 -9.28 -6.21 29.81
CA GLY A 93 -8.92 -7.49 30.45
C GLY A 93 -9.58 -8.74 29.84
N ARG A 94 -10.43 -8.60 28.82
CA ARG A 94 -11.00 -9.73 28.07
C ARG A 94 -10.30 -9.88 26.73
N GLU A 95 -10.01 -11.11 26.37
CA GLU A 95 -9.43 -11.47 25.08
C GLU A 95 -10.52 -11.70 24.03
N TYR A 96 -10.34 -11.08 22.86
CA TYR A 96 -11.23 -11.16 21.70
C TYR A 96 -10.52 -11.71 20.47
N SER A 97 -9.29 -12.16 20.59
CA SER A 97 -8.46 -12.57 19.43
C SER A 97 -9.13 -13.66 18.58
N GLN A 98 -9.86 -14.59 19.22
CA GLN A 98 -10.60 -15.66 18.54
C GLN A 98 -11.92 -15.19 17.92
N GLU A 99 -12.35 -13.97 18.22
CA GLU A 99 -13.57 -13.39 17.67
C GLU A 99 -13.32 -12.58 16.41
N LEU A 100 -12.04 -12.29 16.10
CA LEU A 100 -11.66 -11.52 14.90
C LEU A 100 -12.08 -12.23 13.62
N THR A 101 -12.64 -11.47 12.69
CA THR A 101 -12.93 -11.89 11.31
C THR A 101 -11.99 -11.25 10.32
N ILE A 102 -11.99 -11.75 9.10
CA ILE A 102 -11.20 -11.21 7.99
C ILE A 102 -11.68 -9.82 7.59
#